data_d3a8b829554a1b6f552c88d3cf3f3a43
#
_entry.id   d3a8b829554a1b6f552c88d3cf3f3a43
#
_cell.length_a   1.000
_cell.length_b   1.000
_cell.length_c   1.000
_cell.angle_alpha   90.00
_cell.angle_beta   90.00
_cell.angle_gamma   90.00
#
_symmetry.space_group_name_H-M   'P 1'
#
loop_
_entity.id
_entity.type
_entity.pdbx_description
1 polymer ?
#
loop_
_entity_poly.entity_id
_entity_poly.type
_entity_poly.pdbx_seq_one_letter_code
_entity_poly.pdbx_strand_id
1 'polypeptide(L)'
;MGFSWGISEEIGKSIKLMEMFGLPGLKNLNNYFKVIKKSQFQNISLITETNISNKIPYCPLITGINFMDQIHSLEKYNKIIFNNMAYPILLIPFISRSSEIIGKRLSLKVENETFLLNFNQSIHLKSNLSNLKDKVEVLEIEFLKNENTFDEKDWEELYKISEETFVKENESLKNTAAGAGLTDND
;
A
#
# COMPACT_ATOMS: atom_id res chain seq x y z
N MET A 1 12.06 19.49 -9.61
CA MET A 1 12.60 18.22 -9.15
C MET A 1 12.17 17.03 -10.02
N GLY A 2 11.46 17.25 -11.11
CA GLY A 2 11.24 16.25 -12.16
C GLY A 2 10.10 15.23 -11.93
N PHE A 3 9.38 15.29 -10.82
CA PHE A 3 8.17 14.48 -10.65
C PHE A 3 7.00 15.10 -11.41
N SER A 4 6.19 14.25 -12.07
CA SER A 4 4.92 14.68 -12.65
C SER A 4 3.94 15.14 -11.55
N TRP A 5 2.90 15.87 -11.95
CA TRP A 5 1.91 16.37 -11.01
C TRP A 5 1.23 15.22 -10.22
N GLY A 6 0.81 14.15 -10.92
CA GLY A 6 0.18 13.00 -10.27
C GLY A 6 1.09 12.31 -9.25
N ILE A 7 2.38 12.12 -9.59
CA ILE A 7 3.36 11.58 -8.64
C ILE A 7 3.51 12.48 -7.41
N SER A 8 3.54 13.80 -7.61
CA SER A 8 3.67 14.77 -6.51
C SER A 8 2.45 14.74 -5.59
N GLU A 9 1.25 14.58 -6.14
CA GLU A 9 0.02 14.43 -5.38
C GLU A 9 0.03 13.16 -4.52
N GLU A 10 0.41 12.02 -5.10
CA GLU A 10 0.50 10.76 -4.36
C GLU A 10 1.55 10.81 -3.24
N ILE A 11 2.68 11.46 -3.48
CA ILE A 11 3.68 11.72 -2.44
C ILE A 11 3.06 12.56 -1.31
N GLY A 12 2.33 13.62 -1.65
CA GLY A 12 1.67 14.49 -0.66
C GLY A 12 0.69 13.72 0.22
N LYS A 13 -0.17 12.89 -0.37
CA LYS A 13 -1.11 12.01 0.35
C LYS A 13 -0.36 11.04 1.28
N SER A 14 0.73 10.46 0.79
CA SER A 14 1.56 9.53 1.55
C SER A 14 2.23 10.17 2.75
N ILE A 15 2.78 11.38 2.60
CA ILE A 15 3.38 12.12 3.71
C ILE A 15 2.33 12.52 4.76
N LYS A 16 1.14 12.97 4.31
CA LYS A 16 0.01 13.24 5.21
C LYS A 16 -0.33 12.01 6.05
N LEU A 17 -0.42 10.84 5.43
CA LEU A 17 -0.70 9.57 6.13
C LEU A 17 0.38 9.27 7.18
N MET A 18 1.65 9.43 6.84
CA MET A 18 2.74 9.24 7.79
C MET A 18 2.61 10.14 9.03
N GLU A 19 2.39 11.43 8.84
CA GLU A 19 2.25 12.38 9.96
C GLU A 19 1.02 12.04 10.84
N MET A 20 -0.07 11.57 10.25
CA MET A 20 -1.26 11.13 11.02
C MET A 20 -0.96 9.94 11.94
N PHE A 21 -0.01 9.07 11.57
CA PHE A 21 0.43 7.93 12.39
C PHE A 21 1.67 8.23 13.25
N GLY A 22 2.07 9.51 13.35
CA GLY A 22 3.25 9.90 14.13
C GLY A 22 4.58 9.48 13.52
N LEU A 23 4.60 9.13 12.23
CA LEU A 23 5.82 8.81 11.50
C LEU A 23 6.44 10.09 10.94
N PRO A 24 7.78 10.27 11.00
CA PRO A 24 8.45 11.51 10.60
C PRO A 24 8.53 11.66 9.07
N GLY A 25 7.40 11.79 8.40
CA GLY A 25 7.26 11.88 6.94
C GLY A 25 7.90 13.13 6.37
N LEU A 26 7.53 14.30 6.87
CA LEU A 26 8.06 15.60 6.42
C LEU A 26 9.58 15.70 6.60
N LYS A 27 10.09 15.23 7.76
CA LYS A 27 11.53 15.22 8.04
C LYS A 27 12.28 14.37 7.00
N ASN A 28 11.81 13.16 6.74
CA ASN A 28 12.46 12.24 5.80
C ASN A 28 12.34 12.72 4.36
N LEU A 29 11.19 13.26 3.96
CA LEU A 29 11.01 13.85 2.63
C LEU A 29 11.96 15.04 2.42
N ASN A 30 12.11 15.92 3.42
CA ASN A 30 13.03 17.04 3.32
C ASN A 30 14.49 16.58 3.18
N ASN A 31 14.90 15.58 3.95
CA ASN A 31 16.23 14.99 3.83
C ASN A 31 16.43 14.34 2.45
N TYR A 32 15.46 13.57 1.98
CA TYR A 32 15.46 13.00 0.63
C TYR A 32 15.67 14.09 -0.44
N PHE A 33 14.94 15.21 -0.36
CA PHE A 33 15.09 16.30 -1.32
C PHE A 33 16.42 17.04 -1.25
N LYS A 34 17.06 17.10 -0.09
CA LYS A 34 18.42 17.65 0.03
C LYS A 34 19.46 16.76 -0.66
N VAL A 35 19.26 15.46 -0.61
CA VAL A 35 20.18 14.47 -1.19
C VAL A 35 19.97 14.30 -2.69
N ILE A 36 18.73 14.27 -3.19
CA ILE A 36 18.44 14.07 -4.63
C ILE A 36 19.01 15.16 -5.52
N LYS A 37 19.26 16.36 -4.98
CA LYS A 37 19.94 17.45 -5.71
C LYS A 37 21.41 17.16 -5.96
N LYS A 38 22.02 16.26 -5.20
CA LYS A 38 23.46 15.96 -5.23
C LYS A 38 23.78 14.52 -5.63
N SER A 39 22.81 13.63 -5.53
CA SER A 39 22.96 12.18 -5.76
C SER A 39 21.85 11.67 -6.64
N GLN A 40 22.15 10.65 -7.44
CA GLN A 40 21.15 9.96 -8.24
C GLN A 40 20.53 8.80 -7.43
N PHE A 41 19.26 8.53 -7.70
CA PHE A 41 18.57 7.33 -7.23
C PHE A 41 18.16 6.45 -8.42
N GLN A 42 18.17 5.15 -8.21
CA GLN A 42 17.70 4.18 -9.18
C GLN A 42 16.16 4.18 -9.19
N ASN A 43 15.57 4.47 -10.35
CA ASN A 43 14.16 4.24 -10.57
C ASN A 43 13.94 2.78 -10.98
N ILE A 44 12.86 2.18 -10.51
CA ILE A 44 12.42 0.85 -10.90
C ILE A 44 11.07 0.98 -11.59
N SER A 45 10.92 0.38 -12.76
CA SER A 45 9.65 0.37 -13.52
C SER A 45 8.91 -0.96 -13.38
N LEU A 46 9.64 -2.06 -13.27
CA LEU A 46 9.08 -3.40 -13.09
C LEU A 46 9.65 -4.02 -11.82
N ILE A 47 8.76 -4.39 -10.92
CA ILE A 47 9.11 -5.03 -9.65
C ILE A 47 9.04 -6.55 -9.83
N THR A 48 10.05 -7.22 -9.33
CA THR A 48 10.18 -8.67 -9.32
C THR A 48 10.36 -9.18 -7.89
N GLU A 49 10.44 -10.49 -7.70
CA GLU A 49 10.66 -11.09 -6.39
C GLU A 49 11.95 -10.59 -5.73
N THR A 50 13.02 -10.40 -6.52
CA THR A 50 14.29 -9.83 -6.04
C THR A 50 14.74 -8.71 -6.93
N ASN A 51 14.94 -7.53 -6.34
CA ASN A 51 15.30 -6.30 -7.02
C ASN A 51 16.66 -5.82 -6.48
N ILE A 52 17.67 -5.75 -7.35
CA ILE A 52 19.04 -5.45 -6.96
C ILE A 52 19.53 -4.18 -7.65
N SER A 53 20.03 -3.23 -6.86
CA SER A 53 20.76 -2.07 -7.34
C SER A 53 22.14 -2.00 -6.68
N ASN A 54 23.19 -2.24 -7.48
CA ASN A 54 24.54 -2.41 -6.95
C ASN A 54 25.26 -1.08 -6.68
N LYS A 55 24.93 -0.03 -7.40
CA LYS A 55 25.70 1.24 -7.37
C LYS A 55 24.99 2.36 -6.62
N ILE A 56 23.73 2.59 -6.95
CA ILE A 56 22.93 3.69 -6.40
C ILE A 56 21.66 3.14 -5.76
N PRO A 57 21.20 3.69 -4.63
CA PRO A 57 20.02 3.17 -3.96
C PRO A 57 18.76 3.42 -4.77
N TYR A 58 17.76 2.54 -4.61
CA TYR A 58 16.43 2.76 -5.17
C TYR A 58 15.77 4.01 -4.59
N CYS A 59 15.05 4.73 -5.47
CA CYS A 59 14.19 5.84 -5.09
C CYS A 59 12.94 5.31 -4.36
N PRO A 60 12.72 5.61 -3.08
CA PRO A 60 11.60 5.07 -2.33
C PRO A 60 10.25 5.53 -2.88
N LEU A 61 10.17 6.77 -3.36
CA LEU A 61 8.93 7.36 -3.86
C LEU A 61 8.47 6.70 -5.15
N ILE A 62 9.38 6.55 -6.12
CA ILE A 62 9.08 5.87 -7.39
C ILE A 62 8.83 4.38 -7.17
N THR A 63 9.62 3.74 -6.30
CA THR A 63 9.41 2.33 -5.94
C THR A 63 8.04 2.12 -5.29
N GLY A 64 7.65 3.00 -4.37
CA GLY A 64 6.36 2.93 -3.69
C GLY A 64 5.17 3.07 -4.65
N ILE A 65 5.23 4.03 -5.58
CA ILE A 65 4.18 4.22 -6.60
C ILE A 65 4.10 2.99 -7.50
N ASN A 66 5.22 2.53 -8.05
CA ASN A 66 5.22 1.36 -8.93
C ASN A 66 4.83 0.06 -8.18
N PHE A 67 5.10 -0.05 -6.88
CA PHE A 67 4.62 -1.15 -6.06
C PHE A 67 3.09 -1.13 -5.96
N MET A 68 2.51 0.03 -5.70
CA MET A 68 1.07 0.20 -5.62
C MET A 68 0.38 -0.06 -6.97
N ASP A 69 0.94 0.45 -8.07
CA ASP A 69 0.40 0.25 -9.42
C ASP A 69 0.44 -1.22 -9.86
N GLN A 70 1.43 -1.97 -9.40
CA GLN A 70 1.64 -3.38 -9.78
C GLN A 70 1.10 -4.38 -8.77
N ILE A 71 0.49 -3.93 -7.67
CA ILE A 71 0.19 -4.76 -6.50
C ILE A 71 -0.53 -6.07 -6.83
N HIS A 72 -1.54 -6.04 -7.70
CA HIS A 72 -2.27 -7.25 -8.11
C HIS A 72 -1.38 -8.28 -8.81
N SER A 73 -0.40 -7.84 -9.59
CA SER A 73 0.55 -8.74 -10.26
C SER A 73 1.64 -9.25 -9.32
N LEU A 74 1.88 -8.53 -8.21
CA LEU A 74 2.89 -8.87 -7.21
C LEU A 74 2.37 -9.90 -6.19
N GLU A 75 1.07 -10.10 -6.07
CA GLU A 75 0.45 -11.09 -5.17
C GLU A 75 0.90 -12.54 -5.42
N LYS A 76 1.42 -12.83 -6.60
CA LYS A 76 2.01 -14.15 -6.94
C LYS A 76 3.27 -14.47 -6.16
N TYR A 77 3.95 -13.46 -5.62
CA TYR A 77 5.13 -13.61 -4.79
C TYR A 77 4.70 -13.69 -3.32
N ASN A 78 5.34 -14.57 -2.55
CA ASN A 78 5.16 -14.60 -1.10
C ASN A 78 5.93 -13.46 -0.43
N LYS A 79 7.07 -13.10 -1.02
CA LYS A 79 7.97 -12.08 -0.50
C LYS A 79 8.63 -11.34 -1.66
N ILE A 80 8.86 -10.04 -1.47
CA ILE A 80 9.61 -9.20 -2.39
C ILE A 80 10.78 -8.59 -1.62
N ILE A 81 11.95 -8.63 -2.23
CA ILE A 81 13.20 -8.14 -1.65
C ILE A 81 13.73 -6.99 -2.49
N PHE A 82 14.12 -5.92 -1.83
CA PHE A 82 14.88 -4.82 -2.43
C PHE A 82 16.25 -4.72 -1.74
N ASN A 83 17.31 -4.78 -2.55
CA ASN A 83 18.66 -4.50 -2.09
C ASN A 83 19.02 -3.05 -2.39
N ASN A 84 19.56 -2.35 -1.39
CA ASN A 84 20.02 -0.97 -1.52
C ASN A 84 18.89 0.05 -1.72
N MET A 85 18.08 0.28 -0.68
CA MET A 85 16.97 1.24 -0.66
C MET A 85 17.33 2.51 0.11
N ALA A 86 17.04 3.68 -0.48
CA ALA A 86 17.13 4.96 0.22
C ALA A 86 15.83 5.26 0.97
N TYR A 87 15.96 5.91 2.13
CA TYR A 87 14.83 6.39 2.94
C TYR A 87 13.66 5.40 3.03
N PRO A 88 13.87 4.17 3.51
CA PRO A 88 12.89 3.09 3.45
C PRO A 88 11.57 3.42 4.17
N ILE A 89 11.61 4.31 5.16
CA ILE A 89 10.41 4.78 5.86
C ILE A 89 9.40 5.45 4.92
N LEU A 90 9.86 6.08 3.83
CA LEU A 90 8.99 6.72 2.84
C LEU A 90 8.20 5.72 1.98
N LEU A 91 8.53 4.41 2.04
CA LEU A 91 7.74 3.34 1.40
C LEU A 91 6.49 2.96 2.19
N ILE A 92 6.51 3.13 3.52
CA ILE A 92 5.45 2.64 4.42
C ILE A 92 4.04 3.00 3.94
N PRO A 93 3.73 4.26 3.61
CA PRO A 93 2.37 4.63 3.22
C PRO A 93 1.93 4.00 1.91
N PHE A 94 2.84 3.79 0.96
CA PHE A 94 2.51 3.14 -0.32
C PHE A 94 2.20 1.64 -0.11
N ILE A 95 2.99 0.95 0.73
CA ILE A 95 2.76 -0.45 1.07
C ILE A 95 1.46 -0.61 1.87
N SER A 96 1.17 0.32 2.79
CA SER A 96 -0.10 0.34 3.54
C SER A 96 -1.31 0.46 2.60
N ARG A 97 -1.27 1.40 1.65
CA ARG A 97 -2.33 1.56 0.65
C ARG A 97 -2.43 0.37 -0.30
N SER A 98 -1.30 -0.26 -0.64
CA SER A 98 -1.29 -1.51 -1.41
C SER A 98 -1.99 -2.65 -0.67
N SER A 99 -1.78 -2.75 0.65
CA SER A 99 -2.49 -3.69 1.52
C SER A 99 -4.01 -3.49 1.48
N GLU A 100 -4.47 -2.23 1.49
CA GLU A 100 -5.89 -1.89 1.33
C GLU A 100 -6.44 -2.32 -0.04
N ILE A 101 -5.72 -2.03 -1.12
CA ILE A 101 -6.14 -2.36 -2.49
C ILE A 101 -6.42 -3.87 -2.67
N ILE A 102 -5.56 -4.72 -2.09
CA ILE A 102 -5.69 -6.18 -2.25
C ILE A 102 -6.42 -6.87 -1.10
N GLY A 103 -6.83 -6.12 -0.07
CA GLY A 103 -7.50 -6.69 1.11
C GLY A 103 -6.65 -7.68 1.90
N LYS A 104 -5.31 -7.57 1.85
CA LYS A 104 -4.37 -8.46 2.54
C LYS A 104 -3.40 -7.67 3.41
N ARG A 105 -3.04 -8.24 4.56
CA ARG A 105 -1.99 -7.68 5.39
C ARG A 105 -0.62 -7.83 4.73
N LEU A 106 0.18 -6.78 4.79
CA LEU A 106 1.58 -6.80 4.36
C LEU A 106 2.50 -6.55 5.55
N SER A 107 3.66 -7.18 5.55
CA SER A 107 4.73 -6.92 6.50
C SER A 107 5.89 -6.28 5.76
N LEU A 108 6.36 -5.13 6.24
CA LEU A 108 7.56 -4.47 5.76
C LEU A 108 8.65 -4.61 6.81
N LYS A 109 9.70 -5.33 6.48
CA LYS A 109 10.87 -5.50 7.32
C LYS A 109 12.04 -4.66 6.79
N VAL A 110 12.56 -3.83 7.65
CA VAL A 110 13.70 -2.93 7.37
C VAL A 110 14.76 -3.19 8.43
N GLU A 111 15.80 -3.90 8.08
CA GLU A 111 16.82 -4.40 9.03
C GLU A 111 16.16 -5.18 10.20
N ASN A 112 16.19 -4.63 11.41
CA ASN A 112 15.62 -5.22 12.63
C ASN A 112 14.21 -4.71 12.94
N GLU A 113 13.71 -3.75 12.19
CA GLU A 113 12.41 -3.13 12.39
C GLU A 113 11.34 -3.79 11.52
N THR A 114 10.17 -4.05 12.06
CA THR A 114 9.06 -4.65 11.32
C THR A 114 7.80 -3.81 11.49
N PHE A 115 7.21 -3.45 10.36
CA PHE A 115 5.95 -2.74 10.26
C PHE A 115 4.88 -3.70 9.76
N LEU A 116 3.81 -3.86 10.52
CA LEU A 116 2.61 -4.57 10.06
C LEU A 116 1.66 -3.54 9.44
N LEU A 117 1.32 -3.75 8.19
CA LEU A 117 0.48 -2.87 7.38
C LEU A 117 -0.78 -3.64 7.03
N ASN A 118 -1.92 -3.07 7.34
CA ASN A 118 -3.20 -3.73 7.09
C ASN A 118 -4.09 -2.94 6.13
N PHE A 119 -5.17 -3.58 5.69
CA PHE A 119 -6.09 -3.04 4.69
C PHE A 119 -6.92 -1.83 5.17
N ASN A 120 -6.90 -1.49 6.44
CA ASN A 120 -7.55 -0.29 6.97
C ASN A 120 -6.60 0.92 7.06
N GLN A 121 -5.54 0.93 6.28
CA GLN A 121 -4.46 1.95 6.31
C GLN A 121 -3.86 2.13 7.70
N SER A 122 -3.93 1.11 8.55
CA SER A 122 -3.29 1.13 9.87
C SER A 122 -1.85 0.67 9.76
N ILE A 123 -0.99 1.36 10.49
CA ILE A 123 0.44 1.06 10.55
C ILE A 123 0.77 0.67 11.98
N HIS A 124 1.15 -0.59 12.20
CA HIS A 124 1.57 -1.08 13.49
C HIS A 124 3.09 -1.25 13.51
N LEU A 125 3.73 -0.59 14.47
CA LEU A 125 5.16 -0.66 14.67
C LEU A 125 5.46 -1.45 15.95
N LYS A 126 6.32 -2.47 15.85
CA LYS A 126 6.76 -3.27 17.01
C LYS A 126 8.00 -2.72 17.70
N SER A 127 8.64 -1.68 17.15
CA SER A 127 9.94 -1.22 17.61
C SER A 127 10.18 0.29 17.46
N ASN A 128 11.34 0.75 17.83
CA ASN A 128 11.64 2.18 17.97
C ASN A 128 12.08 2.78 16.64
N LEU A 129 11.34 3.79 16.15
CA LEU A 129 11.64 4.53 14.91
C LEU A 129 13.01 5.24 14.90
N SER A 130 13.61 5.45 16.07
CA SER A 130 14.90 6.17 16.18
C SER A 130 16.07 5.45 15.49
N ASN A 131 15.91 4.16 15.20
CA ASN A 131 16.96 3.32 14.61
C ASN A 131 16.89 3.21 13.09
N LEU A 132 15.88 3.78 12.45
CA LEU A 132 15.74 3.71 10.98
C LEU A 132 16.80 4.58 10.30
N LYS A 133 17.61 3.94 9.49
CA LYS A 133 18.66 4.60 8.71
C LYS A 133 18.12 5.24 7.43
N ASP A 134 18.82 6.26 6.95
CA ASP A 134 18.51 6.92 5.67
C ASP A 134 18.76 6.00 4.44
N LYS A 135 19.50 4.91 4.64
CA LYS A 135 19.77 3.91 3.61
C LYS A 135 19.89 2.53 4.25
N VAL A 136 19.29 1.53 3.62
CA VAL A 136 19.36 0.12 4.04
C VAL A 136 19.84 -0.77 2.92
N GLU A 137 20.57 -1.83 3.28
CA GLU A 137 21.07 -2.81 2.32
C GLU A 137 19.98 -3.78 1.89
N VAL A 138 19.11 -4.18 2.82
CA VAL A 138 18.02 -5.14 2.55
C VAL A 138 16.72 -4.64 3.15
N LEU A 139 15.67 -4.69 2.34
CA LEU A 139 14.30 -4.43 2.71
C LEU A 139 13.44 -5.57 2.18
N GLU A 140 12.56 -6.11 3.01
CA GLU A 140 11.68 -7.22 2.66
C GLU A 140 10.21 -6.80 2.82
N ILE A 141 9.38 -7.17 1.86
CA ILE A 141 7.93 -7.02 1.92
C ILE A 141 7.33 -8.43 1.81
N GLU A 142 6.55 -8.84 2.80
CA GLU A 142 5.88 -10.14 2.84
C GLU A 142 4.37 -9.97 2.70
N PHE A 143 3.76 -10.82 1.88
CA PHE A 143 2.32 -10.95 1.75
C PHE A 143 1.83 -11.95 2.79
N LEU A 144 1.14 -11.46 3.82
CA LEU A 144 0.66 -12.31 4.90
C LEU A 144 -0.66 -12.98 4.49
N LYS A 145 -0.83 -14.24 4.89
CA LYS A 145 -2.10 -14.93 4.72
C LYS A 145 -3.15 -14.29 5.62
N ASN A 146 -4.34 -14.09 5.07
CA ASN A 146 -5.49 -13.77 5.90
C ASN A 146 -5.89 -15.04 6.67
N GLU A 147 -6.06 -14.91 7.96
CA GLU A 147 -6.58 -15.98 8.81
C GLU A 147 -8.08 -15.77 8.97
N ASN A 148 -8.86 -16.67 8.42
CA ASN A 148 -10.30 -16.70 8.68
C ASN A 148 -10.51 -17.34 10.05
N THR A 149 -11.16 -16.61 10.94
CA THR A 149 -11.47 -17.07 12.31
C THR A 149 -12.93 -17.45 12.49
N PHE A 150 -13.72 -17.38 11.42
CA PHE A 150 -15.13 -17.74 11.45
C PHE A 150 -15.33 -19.22 11.09
N ASP A 151 -16.37 -19.84 11.68
CA ASP A 151 -16.88 -21.15 11.28
C ASP A 151 -17.74 -20.98 10.01
N GLU A 152 -17.62 -21.92 9.07
CA GLU A 152 -18.38 -21.89 7.82
C GLU A 152 -19.90 -21.98 8.07
N LYS A 153 -20.31 -22.68 9.14
CA LYS A 153 -21.71 -22.73 9.55
C LYS A 153 -22.24 -21.38 10.03
N ASP A 154 -21.44 -20.64 10.83
CA ASP A 154 -21.82 -19.31 11.30
C ASP A 154 -21.99 -18.37 10.08
N TRP A 155 -21.11 -18.51 9.08
CA TRP A 155 -21.22 -17.74 7.85
C TRP A 155 -22.49 -18.09 7.06
N GLU A 156 -22.81 -19.39 6.90
CA GLU A 156 -24.00 -19.83 6.20
C GLU A 156 -25.31 -19.38 6.91
N GLU A 157 -25.33 -19.41 8.24
CA GLU A 157 -26.48 -18.94 9.02
C GLU A 157 -26.67 -17.44 8.86
N LEU A 158 -25.61 -16.64 8.96
CA LEU A 158 -25.67 -15.20 8.73
C LEU A 158 -26.06 -14.85 7.30
N TYR A 159 -25.59 -15.62 6.33
CA TYR A 159 -25.96 -15.45 4.93
C TYR A 159 -27.47 -15.68 4.72
N LYS A 160 -28.03 -16.74 5.28
CA LYS A 160 -29.48 -17.01 5.22
C LYS A 160 -30.30 -15.88 5.86
N ILE A 161 -29.87 -15.36 7.02
CA ILE A 161 -30.53 -14.22 7.64
C ILE A 161 -30.47 -12.99 6.73
N SER A 162 -29.34 -12.76 6.06
CA SER A 162 -29.20 -11.64 5.13
C SER A 162 -30.13 -11.74 3.92
N GLU A 163 -30.40 -12.95 3.44
CA GLU A 163 -31.34 -13.16 2.33
C GLU A 163 -32.77 -12.70 2.67
N GLU A 164 -33.20 -12.77 3.93
CA GLU A 164 -34.48 -12.27 4.39
C GLU A 164 -34.60 -10.73 4.29
N THR A 165 -33.47 -10.02 4.24
CA THR A 165 -33.43 -8.56 4.11
C THR A 165 -33.54 -8.09 2.65
N PHE A 166 -33.34 -8.97 1.69
CA PHE A 166 -33.47 -8.63 0.27
C PHE A 166 -34.95 -8.48 -0.12
N VAL A 167 -35.31 -7.29 -0.53
CA VAL A 167 -36.62 -7.05 -1.13
C VAL A 167 -36.66 -7.76 -2.50
N LYS A 168 -37.65 -8.63 -2.70
CA LYS A 168 -37.81 -9.27 -3.99
C LYS A 168 -37.94 -8.21 -5.07
N GLU A 169 -37.05 -8.26 -6.06
CA GLU A 169 -37.16 -7.39 -7.23
C GLU A 169 -38.48 -7.60 -7.94
N ASN A 170 -39.22 -6.53 -8.13
CA ASN A 170 -40.39 -6.49 -9.00
C ASN A 170 -40.21 -5.40 -10.05
N GLU A 171 -40.96 -5.48 -11.15
CA GLU A 171 -40.83 -4.52 -12.24
C GLU A 171 -41.09 -3.08 -11.81
N SER A 172 -41.92 -2.85 -10.79
CA SER A 172 -42.16 -1.52 -10.22
C SER A 172 -40.91 -0.97 -9.55
N LEU A 173 -40.15 -1.77 -8.80
CA LEU A 173 -38.91 -1.36 -8.16
C LEU A 173 -37.80 -1.09 -9.19
N LYS A 174 -37.73 -1.87 -10.27
CA LYS A 174 -36.79 -1.64 -11.37
C LYS A 174 -37.02 -0.29 -12.06
N ASN A 175 -38.28 0.09 -12.20
CA ASN A 175 -38.66 1.34 -12.90
C ASN A 175 -38.63 2.58 -11.97
N THR A 176 -38.61 2.41 -10.64
CA THR A 176 -38.66 3.52 -9.67
C THR A 176 -37.36 3.71 -8.91
N ALA A 177 -36.41 2.79 -9.02
CA ALA A 177 -35.09 2.95 -8.40
C ALA A 177 -34.33 4.13 -9.07
N ALA A 178 -33.83 5.03 -8.29
CA ALA A 178 -33.05 6.18 -8.79
C ALA A 178 -31.88 5.69 -9.65
N GLY A 179 -31.83 6.10 -10.92
CA GLY A 179 -30.80 5.71 -11.88
C GLY A 179 -31.09 4.43 -12.69
N ALA A 180 -32.29 3.82 -12.58
CA ALA A 180 -32.69 2.63 -13.35
C ALA A 180 -33.81 2.90 -14.38
N GLY A 181 -34.17 4.15 -14.61
CA GLY A 181 -35.19 4.52 -15.62
C GLY A 181 -34.66 4.39 -17.04
N LEU A 182 -35.48 3.85 -17.94
CA LEU A 182 -35.22 3.74 -19.39
C LEU A 182 -35.00 5.12 -20.09
N THR A 183 -35.05 6.21 -19.34
CA THR A 183 -34.98 7.58 -19.85
C THR A 183 -33.69 8.33 -19.49
N ASP A 184 -32.74 7.70 -18.80
CA ASP A 184 -31.46 8.36 -18.37
C ASP A 184 -30.30 8.18 -19.39
N ASN A 185 -30.63 7.86 -20.64
CA ASN A 185 -29.66 7.73 -21.74
C ASN A 185 -29.87 8.81 -22.82
N ASP A 186 -29.96 10.08 -22.40
CA ASP A 186 -29.84 11.22 -23.33
C ASP A 186 -28.62 12.09 -22.97
#